data_f1d7f2cf1eaacda7967ee5d326c02272
#
_entry.id   f1d7f2cf1eaacda7967ee5d326c02272
#
_cell.length_a   1.000
_cell.length_b   1.000
_cell.length_c   1.000
_cell.angle_alpha   90.00
_cell.angle_beta   90.00
_cell.angle_gamma   90.00
#
_symmetry.space_group_name_H-M   'P 1'
#
loop_
_entity.id
_entity.type
_entity.pdbx_description
1 polymer ?
#
loop_
_entity_poly.entity_id
_entity_poly.type
_entity_poly.pdbx_seq_one_letter_code
_entity_poly.pdbx_strand_id
1 'polypeptide(L)'
;MLRILKHLRWKEWLLVAACVVLIVGQVQLDLALPDYMSEITRLVQTEGSQMSDILLAGGKMLLCALGSMLLTVCTTFFTAQIASRFSARLRGEMYRKVVGFSNEEINRFSTASLITRTTNDISQLQMFFSFGMQSLIKAPIMAFIAVGKISTKSWEWSLLTGSVIAFVCVLLVFIMLYAVPRMKKMQALTDNLNRITRENLTGLQVVRAYNAENYQEGKFAKANEEMTRNSQQANIAMSVMNPGMNLAMNGLTLGIYWIGAALISAIAVTSPAAMMERIGLFSDMVVFMQYAMQVIMAFLMLVMIFVMLPRVTVSASRVNEVLDTKARIVDGKETQGKPGMKGEIEFRDVSFRYPAADGDTIHHISFTAHHGQTVAIIGATGCGKSSIINLIPRLYDATSGQVLVDGVDVRDYTQDALRSKIGFVPQKAFLFAGTVSSNVGYGEDNASDAAIRKAVSIAQAAEFVESPEVGYSGTVAQGGSNFSGGQKQRLSIARAVARDPEILVFDDSFSALDYKTDHALRQALREQTSGTTNIIVAQRIGTIRDADCILVIEDGAIVGKGTHRELMESCKVYQEIAYSQLSKEELAS
;
A
#
# COMPACT_ATOMS: atom_id res chain seq x y z
N MET A 1 -16.99 -2.21 -2.08
CA MET A 1 -17.05 -0.74 -2.20
C MET A 1 -17.93 -0.08 -1.15
N LEU A 2 -19.15 -0.52 -0.89
CA LEU A 2 -20.06 0.08 0.11
C LEU A 2 -19.45 0.19 1.53
N ARG A 3 -18.58 -0.75 1.94
CA ARG A 3 -17.90 -0.69 3.24
C ARG A 3 -16.95 0.50 3.37
N ILE A 4 -16.25 0.86 2.30
CA ILE A 4 -15.35 2.04 2.29
C ILE A 4 -16.13 3.34 2.44
N LEU A 5 -17.38 3.42 1.94
CA LEU A 5 -18.23 4.60 2.13
C LEU A 5 -18.59 4.85 3.60
N LYS A 6 -18.53 3.81 4.47
CA LYS A 6 -18.74 3.98 5.92
C LYS A 6 -17.65 4.82 6.58
N HIS A 7 -16.46 4.92 5.97
CA HIS A 7 -15.37 5.78 6.47
C HIS A 7 -15.59 7.27 6.13
N LEU A 8 -16.62 7.62 5.33
CA LEU A 8 -17.02 9.01 5.13
C LEU A 8 -17.69 9.55 6.40
N ARG A 9 -17.24 10.72 6.84
CA ARG A 9 -17.86 11.43 7.97
C ARG A 9 -19.16 12.13 7.53
N TRP A 10 -20.04 12.41 8.46
CA TRP A 10 -21.30 13.10 8.19
C TRP A 10 -21.12 14.45 7.46
N LYS A 11 -20.05 15.21 7.76
CA LYS A 11 -19.69 16.46 7.05
C LYS A 11 -19.36 16.23 5.58
N GLU A 12 -18.75 15.12 5.24
CA GLU A 12 -18.43 14.75 3.84
C GLU A 12 -19.69 14.33 3.10
N TRP A 13 -20.64 13.68 3.77
CA TRP A 13 -21.96 13.40 3.21
C TRP A 13 -22.75 14.66 2.89
N LEU A 14 -22.66 15.71 3.75
CA LEU A 14 -23.24 17.03 3.44
C LEU A 14 -22.59 17.65 2.18
N LEU A 15 -21.26 17.54 2.04
CA LEU A 15 -20.58 18.01 0.83
C LEU A 15 -20.99 17.21 -0.41
N VAL A 16 -21.18 15.89 -0.29
CA VAL A 16 -21.73 15.05 -1.38
C VAL A 16 -23.12 15.52 -1.79
N ALA A 17 -24.00 15.76 -0.81
CA ALA A 17 -25.34 16.30 -1.07
C ALA A 17 -25.29 17.68 -1.76
N ALA A 18 -24.40 18.56 -1.30
CA ALA A 18 -24.17 19.85 -1.96
C ALA A 18 -23.68 19.67 -3.40
N CYS A 19 -22.75 18.74 -3.65
CA CYS A 19 -22.30 18.42 -5.01
C CYS A 19 -23.45 17.95 -5.91
N VAL A 20 -24.35 17.11 -5.39
CA VAL A 20 -25.54 16.66 -6.15
C VAL A 20 -26.39 17.86 -6.59
N VAL A 21 -26.70 18.78 -5.66
CA VAL A 21 -27.49 19.98 -5.95
C VAL A 21 -26.79 20.86 -6.99
N LEU A 22 -25.47 21.08 -6.85
CA LEU A 22 -24.70 21.88 -7.80
C LEU A 22 -24.64 21.23 -9.18
N ILE A 23 -24.51 19.90 -9.25
CA ILE A 23 -24.51 19.14 -10.52
C ILE A 23 -25.88 19.23 -11.19
N VAL A 24 -26.98 19.10 -10.44
CA VAL A 24 -28.34 19.29 -11.00
C VAL A 24 -28.49 20.70 -11.57
N GLY A 25 -28.09 21.72 -10.81
CA GLY A 25 -28.10 23.11 -11.29
C GLY A 25 -27.22 23.31 -12.53
N GLN A 26 -26.02 22.73 -12.55
CA GLN A 26 -25.11 22.77 -13.69
C GLN A 26 -25.76 22.14 -14.93
N VAL A 27 -26.34 20.94 -14.80
CA VAL A 27 -26.99 20.23 -15.92
C VAL A 27 -28.19 21.04 -16.47
N GLN A 28 -28.97 21.68 -15.59
CA GLN A 28 -30.07 22.53 -16.01
C GLN A 28 -29.57 23.74 -16.85
N LEU A 29 -28.49 24.40 -16.40
CA LEU A 29 -27.90 25.51 -17.15
C LEU A 29 -27.27 25.04 -18.48
N ASP A 30 -26.55 23.90 -18.47
CA ASP A 30 -25.95 23.30 -19.68
C ASP A 30 -27.04 22.97 -20.73
N LEU A 31 -28.22 22.50 -20.30
CA LEU A 31 -29.36 22.16 -21.14
C LEU A 31 -30.26 23.39 -21.52
N ALA A 32 -30.09 24.53 -20.86
CA ALA A 32 -30.74 25.77 -21.23
C ALA A 32 -29.99 26.50 -22.37
N LEU A 33 -28.69 26.24 -22.54
CA LEU A 33 -27.88 26.88 -23.61
C LEU A 33 -28.44 26.63 -25.01
N PRO A 34 -28.77 25.35 -25.39
CA PRO A 34 -29.41 25.09 -26.70
C PRO A 34 -30.76 25.79 -26.88
N ASP A 35 -31.58 25.93 -25.82
CA ASP A 35 -32.87 26.62 -25.91
C ASP A 35 -32.69 28.12 -26.28
N TYR A 36 -31.73 28.82 -25.64
CA TYR A 36 -31.37 30.19 -26.04
C TYR A 36 -30.76 30.29 -27.44
N MET A 37 -29.98 29.28 -27.86
CA MET A 37 -29.48 29.20 -29.23
C MET A 37 -30.61 29.11 -30.26
N SER A 38 -31.67 28.33 -29.93
CA SER A 38 -32.90 28.26 -30.69
C SER A 38 -33.57 29.64 -30.84
N GLU A 39 -33.75 30.34 -29.72
CA GLU A 39 -34.35 31.67 -29.67
C GLU A 39 -33.58 32.67 -30.55
N ILE A 40 -32.25 32.69 -30.44
CA ILE A 40 -31.39 33.53 -31.27
C ILE A 40 -31.54 33.18 -32.75
N THR A 41 -31.50 31.89 -33.10
CA THR A 41 -31.63 31.43 -34.51
C THR A 41 -32.97 31.85 -35.09
N ARG A 42 -34.05 31.74 -34.31
CA ARG A 42 -35.39 32.17 -34.75
C ARG A 42 -35.47 33.70 -34.95
N LEU A 43 -34.93 34.48 -33.99
CA LEU A 43 -34.91 35.94 -34.05
C LEU A 43 -34.12 36.45 -35.30
N VAL A 44 -32.96 35.84 -35.59
CA VAL A 44 -32.13 36.21 -36.75
C VAL A 44 -32.84 35.92 -38.08
N GLN A 45 -33.68 34.89 -38.15
CA GLN A 45 -34.39 34.51 -39.37
C GLN A 45 -35.77 35.20 -39.54
N THR A 46 -36.26 35.87 -38.49
CA THR A 46 -37.56 36.56 -38.54
C THR A 46 -37.38 38.00 -38.99
N GLU A 47 -38.00 38.38 -40.11
CA GLU A 47 -38.01 39.77 -40.58
C GLU A 47 -38.64 40.69 -39.54
N GLY A 48 -37.98 41.82 -39.25
CA GLY A 48 -38.48 42.83 -38.28
C GLY A 48 -37.99 42.60 -36.84
N SER A 49 -37.16 41.57 -36.54
CA SER A 49 -36.56 41.38 -35.24
C SER A 49 -35.61 42.52 -34.88
N GLN A 50 -35.68 43.02 -33.65
CA GLN A 50 -34.79 44.07 -33.17
C GLN A 50 -33.45 43.47 -32.72
N MET A 51 -32.36 44.19 -32.98
CA MET A 51 -31.02 43.78 -32.50
C MET A 51 -30.95 43.67 -30.97
N SER A 52 -31.75 44.49 -30.29
CA SER A 52 -31.89 44.42 -28.81
C SER A 52 -32.35 43.06 -28.30
N ASP A 53 -33.26 42.39 -29.01
CA ASP A 53 -33.82 41.09 -28.59
C ASP A 53 -32.79 39.98 -28.77
N ILE A 54 -32.03 40.05 -29.87
CA ILE A 54 -30.91 39.12 -30.14
C ILE A 54 -29.82 39.28 -29.06
N LEU A 55 -29.46 40.54 -28.75
CA LEU A 55 -28.46 40.82 -27.70
C LEU A 55 -28.93 40.39 -26.30
N LEU A 56 -30.24 40.55 -26.02
CA LEU A 56 -30.82 40.10 -24.76
C LEU A 56 -30.77 38.55 -24.62
N ALA A 57 -31.15 37.82 -25.68
CA ALA A 57 -31.07 36.35 -25.68
C ALA A 57 -29.62 35.87 -25.58
N GLY A 58 -28.67 36.50 -26.30
CA GLY A 58 -27.24 36.25 -26.19
C GLY A 58 -26.68 36.53 -24.79
N GLY A 59 -27.14 37.64 -24.17
CA GLY A 59 -26.79 37.96 -22.77
C GLY A 59 -27.27 36.92 -21.77
N LYS A 60 -28.51 36.42 -21.91
CA LYS A 60 -29.02 35.30 -21.08
C LYS A 60 -28.21 34.02 -21.31
N MET A 61 -27.88 33.69 -22.57
CA MET A 61 -27.05 32.53 -22.88
C MET A 61 -25.66 32.63 -22.22
N LEU A 62 -25.03 33.82 -22.28
CA LEU A 62 -23.75 34.08 -21.62
C LEU A 62 -23.84 33.92 -20.10
N LEU A 63 -24.90 34.43 -19.47
CA LEU A 63 -25.14 34.28 -18.04
C LEU A 63 -25.32 32.80 -17.65
N CYS A 64 -26.03 32.01 -18.43
CA CYS A 64 -26.16 30.58 -18.24
C CYS A 64 -24.80 29.86 -18.36
N ALA A 65 -23.98 30.23 -19.35
CA ALA A 65 -22.63 29.65 -19.52
C ALA A 65 -21.70 29.99 -18.34
N LEU A 66 -21.70 31.25 -17.90
CA LEU A 66 -20.93 31.68 -16.72
C LEU A 66 -21.43 31.01 -15.45
N GLY A 67 -22.75 30.87 -15.29
CA GLY A 67 -23.36 30.14 -14.18
C GLY A 67 -22.95 28.66 -14.15
N SER A 68 -23.01 27.98 -15.30
CA SER A 68 -22.57 26.58 -15.43
C SER A 68 -21.07 26.42 -15.10
N MET A 69 -20.24 27.36 -15.61
CA MET A 69 -18.81 27.39 -15.29
C MET A 69 -18.58 27.54 -13.78
N LEU A 70 -19.26 28.45 -13.11
CA LEU A 70 -19.14 28.67 -11.67
C LEU A 70 -19.53 27.41 -10.89
N LEU A 71 -20.67 26.79 -11.23
CA LEU A 71 -21.14 25.56 -10.60
C LEU A 71 -20.16 24.41 -10.82
N THR A 72 -19.54 24.32 -12.01
CA THR A 72 -18.49 23.33 -12.31
C THR A 72 -17.28 23.50 -11.41
N VAL A 73 -16.80 24.75 -11.26
CA VAL A 73 -15.65 25.07 -10.40
C VAL A 73 -15.98 24.72 -8.94
N CYS A 74 -17.14 25.12 -8.43
CA CYS A 74 -17.59 24.79 -7.08
C CYS A 74 -17.68 23.26 -6.85
N THR A 75 -18.29 22.55 -7.80
CA THR A 75 -18.41 21.08 -7.73
C THR A 75 -17.05 20.41 -7.70
N THR A 76 -16.15 20.82 -8.60
CA THR A 76 -14.78 20.27 -8.66
C THR A 76 -14.01 20.57 -7.38
N PHE A 77 -14.14 21.76 -6.82
CA PHE A 77 -13.52 22.13 -5.55
C PHE A 77 -14.02 21.23 -4.39
N PHE A 78 -15.34 21.03 -4.28
CA PHE A 78 -15.88 20.18 -3.21
C PHE A 78 -15.53 18.71 -3.39
N THR A 79 -15.58 18.18 -4.61
CA THR A 79 -15.18 16.79 -4.87
C THR A 79 -13.70 16.56 -4.60
N ALA A 80 -12.81 17.49 -4.97
CA ALA A 80 -11.40 17.43 -4.64
C ALA A 80 -11.16 17.47 -3.12
N GLN A 81 -11.90 18.31 -2.40
CA GLN A 81 -11.81 18.39 -0.94
C GLN A 81 -12.27 17.11 -0.24
N ILE A 82 -13.39 16.51 -0.71
CA ILE A 82 -13.87 15.20 -0.23
C ILE A 82 -12.79 14.14 -0.47
N ALA A 83 -12.31 14.02 -1.71
CA ALA A 83 -11.34 13.01 -2.12
C ALA A 83 -10.03 13.11 -1.31
N SER A 84 -9.50 14.33 -1.14
CA SER A 84 -8.25 14.55 -0.41
C SER A 84 -8.37 14.27 1.08
N ARG A 85 -9.43 14.77 1.73
CA ARG A 85 -9.67 14.53 3.17
C ARG A 85 -9.92 13.06 3.48
N PHE A 86 -10.75 12.41 2.66
CA PHE A 86 -11.03 10.98 2.77
C PHE A 86 -9.74 10.15 2.61
N SER A 87 -8.97 10.42 1.55
CA SER A 87 -7.73 9.71 1.27
C SER A 87 -6.67 9.90 2.36
N ALA A 88 -6.49 11.14 2.86
CA ALA A 88 -5.56 11.43 3.95
C ALA A 88 -5.91 10.66 5.23
N ARG A 89 -7.20 10.65 5.59
CA ARG A 89 -7.68 9.90 6.75
C ARG A 89 -7.49 8.40 6.57
N LEU A 90 -7.87 7.86 5.41
CA LEU A 90 -7.75 6.43 5.12
C LEU A 90 -6.29 5.96 5.17
N ARG A 91 -5.34 6.78 4.65
CA ARG A 91 -3.90 6.51 4.79
C ARG A 91 -3.47 6.51 6.26
N GLY A 92 -3.96 7.47 7.06
CA GLY A 92 -3.66 7.52 8.49
C GLY A 92 -4.23 6.34 9.28
N GLU A 93 -5.45 5.89 8.97
CA GLU A 93 -6.07 4.70 9.56
C GLU A 93 -5.30 3.42 9.18
N MET A 94 -4.97 3.27 7.89
CA MET A 94 -4.15 2.17 7.37
C MET A 94 -2.79 2.12 8.05
N TYR A 95 -2.09 3.25 8.12
CA TYR A 95 -0.76 3.33 8.74
C TYR A 95 -0.81 2.92 10.20
N ARG A 96 -1.72 3.50 10.99
CA ARG A 96 -1.90 3.13 12.42
C ARG A 96 -2.23 1.65 12.58
N LYS A 97 -3.06 1.11 11.68
CA LYS A 97 -3.43 -0.31 11.70
C LYS A 97 -2.23 -1.21 11.44
N VAL A 98 -1.44 -0.89 10.40
CA VAL A 98 -0.25 -1.66 10.02
C VAL A 98 0.86 -1.58 11.08
N VAL A 99 1.05 -0.42 11.69
CA VAL A 99 2.02 -0.27 12.80
C VAL A 99 1.62 -1.11 14.02
N GLY A 100 0.31 -1.29 14.24
CA GLY A 100 -0.20 -2.15 15.32
C GLY A 100 -0.28 -3.64 14.97
N PHE A 101 0.21 -4.08 13.81
CA PHE A 101 0.26 -5.50 13.44
C PHE A 101 1.43 -6.21 14.11
N SER A 102 1.22 -7.48 14.43
CA SER A 102 2.29 -8.40 14.81
C SER A 102 3.06 -8.86 13.56
N ASN A 103 4.18 -9.56 13.78
CA ASN A 103 4.95 -10.17 12.69
C ASN A 103 4.10 -11.16 11.86
N GLU A 104 3.10 -11.78 12.47
CA GLU A 104 2.19 -12.71 11.81
C GLU A 104 1.38 -12.02 10.70
N GLU A 105 0.72 -10.91 11.02
CA GLU A 105 -0.07 -10.15 10.06
C GLU A 105 0.83 -9.53 8.97
N ILE A 106 2.00 -9.01 9.35
CA ILE A 106 2.96 -8.44 8.38
C ILE A 106 3.42 -9.52 7.39
N ASN A 107 3.73 -10.72 7.86
CA ASN A 107 4.15 -11.83 7.00
C ASN A 107 3.00 -12.32 6.10
N ARG A 108 1.76 -12.36 6.62
CA ARG A 108 0.57 -12.73 5.85
C ARG A 108 0.35 -11.81 4.64
N PHE A 109 0.49 -10.51 4.82
CA PHE A 109 0.26 -9.52 3.75
C PHE A 109 1.48 -9.26 2.88
N SER A 110 2.68 -9.49 3.36
CA SER A 110 3.98 -9.03 2.87
C SER A 110 4.14 -7.50 2.88
N THR A 111 5.35 -7.02 3.15
CA THR A 111 5.67 -5.58 3.21
C THR A 111 5.37 -4.86 1.89
N ALA A 112 5.72 -5.47 0.75
CA ALA A 112 5.49 -4.89 -0.57
C ALA A 112 3.99 -4.70 -0.86
N SER A 113 3.15 -5.67 -0.47
CA SER A 113 1.69 -5.58 -0.60
C SER A 113 1.11 -4.49 0.30
N LEU A 114 1.55 -4.37 1.56
CA LEU A 114 1.11 -3.33 2.49
C LEU A 114 1.45 -1.93 1.99
N ILE A 115 2.65 -1.73 1.43
CA ILE A 115 3.05 -0.46 0.80
C ILE A 115 2.09 -0.13 -0.35
N THR A 116 1.85 -1.07 -1.28
CA THR A 116 0.95 -0.85 -2.42
C THR A 116 -0.48 -0.52 -1.98
N ARG A 117 -1.00 -1.21 -0.94
CA ARG A 117 -2.34 -0.98 -0.38
C ARG A 117 -2.45 0.39 0.28
N THR A 118 -1.39 0.84 0.97
CA THR A 118 -1.38 2.14 1.66
C THR A 118 -1.19 3.32 0.70
N THR A 119 -0.53 3.12 -0.42
CA THR A 119 -0.22 4.17 -1.41
C THR A 119 -1.12 4.10 -2.64
N ASN A 120 -0.89 3.13 -3.52
CA ASN A 120 -1.52 3.06 -4.83
C ASN A 120 -3.02 2.75 -4.76
N ASP A 121 -3.43 1.77 -3.94
CA ASP A 121 -4.85 1.40 -3.82
C ASP A 121 -5.69 2.56 -3.27
N ILE A 122 -5.18 3.31 -2.28
CA ILE A 122 -5.86 4.51 -1.78
C ILE A 122 -5.88 5.63 -2.83
N SER A 123 -4.84 5.75 -3.67
CA SER A 123 -4.84 6.73 -4.77
C SER A 123 -5.88 6.40 -5.84
N GLN A 124 -6.13 5.12 -6.13
CA GLN A 124 -7.24 4.69 -7.01
C GLN A 124 -8.61 5.08 -6.41
N LEU A 125 -8.79 4.91 -5.11
CA LEU A 125 -10.00 5.36 -4.42
C LEU A 125 -10.14 6.88 -4.47
N GLN A 126 -9.06 7.63 -4.27
CA GLN A 126 -9.05 9.09 -4.35
C GLN A 126 -9.47 9.57 -5.75
N MET A 127 -8.94 8.95 -6.80
CA MET A 127 -9.28 9.26 -8.19
C MET A 127 -10.78 9.02 -8.47
N PHE A 128 -11.33 7.93 -7.94
CA PHE A 128 -12.76 7.65 -8.05
C PHE A 128 -13.60 8.72 -7.38
N PHE A 129 -13.27 9.18 -6.19
CA PHE A 129 -14.00 10.24 -5.50
C PHE A 129 -13.85 11.60 -6.21
N SER A 130 -12.70 11.88 -6.82
CA SER A 130 -12.47 13.15 -7.55
C SER A 130 -13.25 13.23 -8.85
N PHE A 131 -13.14 12.20 -9.70
CA PHE A 131 -13.70 12.22 -11.07
C PHE A 131 -14.89 11.28 -11.23
N GLY A 132 -14.81 10.07 -10.68
CA GLY A 132 -15.82 9.04 -10.85
C GLY A 132 -17.14 9.42 -10.20
N MET A 133 -17.13 10.01 -9.02
CA MET A 133 -18.34 10.41 -8.31
C MET A 133 -19.10 11.52 -9.06
N GLN A 134 -18.39 12.53 -9.56
CA GLN A 134 -18.99 13.60 -10.35
C GLN A 134 -19.63 13.04 -11.62
N SER A 135 -18.92 12.19 -12.35
CA SER A 135 -19.43 11.56 -13.58
C SER A 135 -20.61 10.62 -13.31
N LEU A 136 -20.56 9.86 -12.21
CA LEU A 136 -21.62 8.94 -11.77
C LEU A 136 -22.94 9.66 -11.49
N ILE A 137 -22.87 10.89 -10.99
CA ILE A 137 -24.05 11.71 -10.68
C ILE A 137 -24.49 12.48 -11.94
N LYS A 138 -23.54 13.14 -12.65
CA LYS A 138 -23.85 14.00 -13.79
C LYS A 138 -24.44 13.23 -14.98
N ALA A 139 -23.84 12.09 -15.33
CA ALA A 139 -24.20 11.38 -16.55
C ALA A 139 -25.65 10.85 -16.57
N PRO A 140 -26.20 10.19 -15.53
CA PRO A 140 -27.60 9.77 -15.53
C PRO A 140 -28.57 10.95 -15.56
N ILE A 141 -28.29 12.02 -14.78
CA ILE A 141 -29.15 13.21 -14.73
C ILE A 141 -29.18 13.88 -16.10
N MET A 142 -28.02 14.06 -16.72
CA MET A 142 -27.89 14.66 -18.06
C MET A 142 -28.61 13.82 -19.11
N ALA A 143 -28.40 12.48 -19.10
CA ALA A 143 -29.08 11.58 -20.04
C ALA A 143 -30.60 11.64 -19.88
N PHE A 144 -31.11 11.57 -18.63
CA PHE A 144 -32.55 11.57 -18.35
C PHE A 144 -33.22 12.88 -18.82
N ILE A 145 -32.64 14.03 -18.45
CA ILE A 145 -33.21 15.33 -18.81
C ILE A 145 -33.10 15.60 -20.32
N ALA A 146 -31.93 15.27 -20.93
CA ALA A 146 -31.73 15.47 -22.37
C ALA A 146 -32.65 14.57 -23.20
N VAL A 147 -32.83 13.30 -22.83
CA VAL A 147 -33.82 12.41 -23.49
C VAL A 147 -35.23 12.94 -23.37
N GLY A 148 -35.62 13.48 -22.18
CA GLY A 148 -36.91 14.13 -21.98
C GLY A 148 -37.10 15.33 -22.91
N LYS A 149 -36.08 16.18 -23.10
CA LYS A 149 -36.09 17.32 -24.03
C LYS A 149 -36.19 16.88 -25.50
N ILE A 150 -35.47 15.82 -25.87
CA ILE A 150 -35.49 15.25 -27.23
C ILE A 150 -36.87 14.67 -27.57
N SER A 151 -37.50 13.93 -26.68
CA SER A 151 -38.78 13.24 -26.92
C SER A 151 -39.95 14.20 -27.17
N THR A 152 -39.83 15.48 -26.76
CA THR A 152 -40.88 16.50 -26.96
C THR A 152 -40.78 17.22 -28.29
N LYS A 153 -39.71 17.06 -29.09
CA LYS A 153 -39.48 17.81 -30.33
C LYS A 153 -39.97 17.08 -31.58
N SER A 154 -39.32 15.97 -31.96
CA SER A 154 -39.67 15.19 -33.16
C SER A 154 -39.38 13.70 -32.91
N TRP A 155 -40.31 12.84 -33.32
CA TRP A 155 -40.16 11.39 -33.14
C TRP A 155 -39.10 10.81 -34.13
N GLU A 156 -38.94 11.39 -35.32
CA GLU A 156 -38.00 10.95 -36.34
C GLU A 156 -36.55 11.14 -35.86
N TRP A 157 -36.24 12.33 -35.34
CA TRP A 157 -34.91 12.61 -34.75
C TRP A 157 -34.66 11.82 -33.50
N SER A 158 -35.69 11.57 -32.67
CA SER A 158 -35.59 10.74 -31.47
C SER A 158 -35.27 9.29 -31.83
N LEU A 159 -35.89 8.74 -32.88
CA LEU A 159 -35.60 7.40 -33.38
C LEU A 159 -34.17 7.29 -33.92
N LEU A 160 -33.71 8.29 -34.69
CA LEU A 160 -32.33 8.35 -35.17
C LEU A 160 -31.35 8.38 -34.03
N THR A 161 -31.55 9.24 -33.02
CA THR A 161 -30.69 9.33 -31.84
C THR A 161 -30.68 8.02 -31.07
N GLY A 162 -31.83 7.39 -30.88
CA GLY A 162 -31.95 6.06 -30.25
C GLY A 162 -31.17 4.99 -31.01
N SER A 163 -31.23 4.98 -32.35
CA SER A 163 -30.47 4.03 -33.16
C SER A 163 -28.96 4.23 -33.06
N VAL A 164 -28.49 5.49 -33.01
CA VAL A 164 -27.07 5.81 -32.83
C VAL A 164 -26.59 5.43 -31.42
N ILE A 165 -27.40 5.66 -30.40
CA ILE A 165 -27.09 5.21 -29.04
C ILE A 165 -26.97 3.68 -28.98
N ALA A 166 -27.93 2.97 -29.63
CA ALA A 166 -27.87 1.51 -29.71
C ALA A 166 -26.59 1.05 -30.45
N PHE A 167 -26.22 1.70 -31.55
CA PHE A 167 -24.96 1.43 -32.26
C PHE A 167 -23.74 1.64 -31.35
N VAL A 168 -23.67 2.75 -30.62
CA VAL A 168 -22.58 3.05 -29.68
C VAL A 168 -22.53 1.98 -28.56
N CYS A 169 -23.69 1.59 -28.01
CA CYS A 169 -23.75 0.53 -26.99
C CYS A 169 -23.24 -0.81 -27.54
N VAL A 170 -23.66 -1.21 -28.74
CA VAL A 170 -23.18 -2.44 -29.39
C VAL A 170 -21.68 -2.40 -29.63
N LEU A 171 -21.17 -1.27 -30.15
CA LEU A 171 -19.75 -1.05 -30.37
C LEU A 171 -18.95 -1.19 -29.07
N LEU A 172 -19.42 -0.58 -28.00
CA LEU A 172 -18.78 -0.66 -26.68
C LEU A 172 -18.80 -2.07 -26.10
N VAL A 173 -19.94 -2.76 -26.18
CA VAL A 173 -20.04 -4.16 -25.73
C VAL A 173 -19.07 -5.04 -26.51
N PHE A 174 -19.00 -4.88 -27.84
CA PHE A 174 -18.06 -5.61 -28.69
C PHE A 174 -16.60 -5.34 -28.29
N ILE A 175 -16.21 -4.08 -28.10
CA ILE A 175 -14.86 -3.70 -27.66
C ILE A 175 -14.58 -4.29 -26.29
N MET A 176 -15.53 -4.20 -25.35
CA MET A 176 -15.35 -4.76 -24.00
C MET A 176 -15.16 -6.28 -24.01
N LEU A 177 -16.00 -7.01 -24.74
CA LEU A 177 -15.90 -8.47 -24.83
C LEU A 177 -14.57 -8.92 -25.44
N TYR A 178 -14.00 -8.14 -26.36
CA TYR A 178 -12.74 -8.46 -27.01
C TYR A 178 -11.52 -7.96 -26.27
N ALA A 179 -11.52 -6.72 -25.77
CA ALA A 179 -10.36 -6.08 -25.14
C ALA A 179 -10.15 -6.50 -23.68
N VAL A 180 -11.21 -6.64 -22.87
CA VAL A 180 -11.08 -6.92 -21.44
C VAL A 180 -10.36 -8.24 -21.14
N PRO A 181 -10.65 -9.38 -21.82
CA PRO A 181 -9.90 -10.62 -21.60
C PRO A 181 -8.41 -10.48 -21.93
N ARG A 182 -8.11 -9.73 -23.01
CA ARG A 182 -6.71 -9.47 -23.41
C ARG A 182 -5.97 -8.57 -22.44
N MET A 183 -6.64 -7.57 -21.88
CA MET A 183 -6.08 -6.73 -20.82
C MET A 183 -5.79 -7.51 -19.54
N LYS A 184 -6.65 -8.48 -19.18
CA LYS A 184 -6.37 -9.40 -18.06
C LYS A 184 -5.16 -10.28 -18.36
N LYS A 185 -5.08 -10.86 -19.58
CA LYS A 185 -3.93 -11.65 -20.02
C LYS A 185 -2.64 -10.80 -20.05
N MET A 186 -2.74 -9.53 -20.44
CA MET A 186 -1.62 -8.59 -20.44
C MET A 186 -0.96 -8.49 -19.08
N GLN A 187 -1.74 -8.45 -17.98
CA GLN A 187 -1.18 -8.41 -16.62
C GLN A 187 -0.31 -9.65 -16.34
N ALA A 188 -0.81 -10.84 -16.64
CA ALA A 188 -0.05 -12.07 -16.44
C ALA A 188 1.23 -12.12 -17.30
N LEU A 189 1.18 -11.63 -18.53
CA LEU A 189 2.35 -11.54 -19.41
C LEU A 189 3.39 -10.51 -18.92
N THR A 190 2.92 -9.38 -18.39
CA THR A 190 3.78 -8.38 -17.74
C THR A 190 4.47 -8.97 -16.52
N ASP A 191 3.74 -9.70 -15.68
CA ASP A 191 4.30 -10.35 -14.49
C ASP A 191 5.36 -11.41 -14.88
N ASN A 192 5.11 -12.18 -15.95
CA ASN A 192 6.08 -13.13 -16.50
C ASN A 192 7.34 -12.42 -17.03
N LEU A 193 7.18 -11.34 -17.79
CA LEU A 193 8.31 -10.55 -18.30
C LEU A 193 9.14 -9.96 -17.15
N ASN A 194 8.48 -9.39 -16.15
CA ASN A 194 9.14 -8.87 -14.95
C ASN A 194 9.87 -9.97 -14.17
N ARG A 195 9.31 -11.18 -14.09
CA ARG A 195 9.96 -12.34 -13.46
C ARG A 195 11.24 -12.70 -14.20
N ILE A 196 11.18 -12.84 -15.54
CA ILE A 196 12.36 -13.17 -16.38
C ILE A 196 13.44 -12.09 -16.22
N THR A 197 13.06 -10.81 -16.27
CA THR A 197 13.99 -9.68 -16.10
C THR A 197 14.62 -9.70 -14.71
N ARG A 198 13.85 -9.93 -13.67
CA ARG A 198 14.37 -10.00 -12.29
C ARG A 198 15.31 -11.17 -12.10
N GLU A 199 14.96 -12.36 -12.60
CA GLU A 199 15.83 -13.55 -12.58
C GLU A 199 17.17 -13.26 -13.25
N ASN A 200 17.14 -12.62 -14.45
CA ASN A 200 18.34 -12.27 -15.18
C ASN A 200 19.22 -11.25 -14.43
N LEU A 201 18.61 -10.16 -13.91
CA LEU A 201 19.35 -9.14 -13.17
C LEU A 201 19.93 -9.66 -11.85
N THR A 202 19.18 -10.49 -11.12
CA THR A 202 19.66 -11.09 -9.87
C THR A 202 20.74 -12.12 -10.12
N GLY A 203 20.61 -12.90 -11.20
CA GLY A 203 21.56 -13.93 -11.60
C GLY A 203 22.63 -13.48 -12.61
N LEU A 204 22.85 -12.18 -12.82
CA LEU A 204 23.71 -11.65 -13.89
C LEU A 204 25.15 -12.21 -13.86
N GLN A 205 25.69 -12.41 -12.66
CA GLN A 205 27.02 -13.03 -12.50
C GLN A 205 27.05 -14.48 -13.02
N VAL A 206 25.99 -15.24 -12.77
CA VAL A 206 25.85 -16.61 -13.26
C VAL A 206 25.69 -16.60 -14.77
N VAL A 207 24.84 -15.74 -15.33
CA VAL A 207 24.65 -15.62 -16.79
C VAL A 207 25.97 -15.36 -17.49
N ARG A 208 26.77 -14.42 -16.96
CA ARG A 208 28.11 -14.10 -17.53
C ARG A 208 29.15 -15.20 -17.34
N ALA A 209 29.14 -15.84 -16.15
CA ALA A 209 30.09 -16.92 -15.86
C ALA A 209 29.90 -18.14 -16.78
N TYR A 210 28.68 -18.36 -17.27
CA TYR A 210 28.33 -19.47 -18.14
C TYR A 210 28.15 -19.08 -19.63
N ASN A 211 28.44 -17.82 -20.02
CA ASN A 211 28.21 -17.27 -21.37
C ASN A 211 26.77 -17.54 -21.86
N ALA A 212 25.79 -17.38 -20.98
CA ALA A 212 24.40 -17.72 -21.24
C ALA A 212 23.53 -16.51 -21.68
N GLU A 213 24.17 -15.43 -22.14
CA GLU A 213 23.48 -14.18 -22.56
C GLU A 213 22.50 -14.47 -23.69
N ASN A 214 22.91 -15.17 -24.74
CA ASN A 214 22.06 -15.50 -25.89
C ASN A 214 20.83 -16.35 -25.48
N TYR A 215 21.01 -17.26 -24.52
CA TYR A 215 19.91 -18.06 -23.99
C TYR A 215 18.87 -17.16 -23.24
N GLN A 216 19.36 -16.26 -22.39
CA GLN A 216 18.49 -15.34 -21.64
C GLN A 216 17.82 -14.33 -22.58
N GLU A 217 18.53 -13.83 -23.58
CA GLU A 217 17.96 -12.94 -24.60
C GLU A 217 16.85 -13.65 -25.39
N GLY A 218 17.05 -14.88 -25.81
CA GLY A 218 16.02 -15.69 -26.47
C GLY A 218 14.79 -15.94 -25.58
N LYS A 219 15.02 -16.22 -24.30
CA LYS A 219 13.92 -16.38 -23.30
C LYS A 219 13.13 -15.09 -23.13
N PHE A 220 13.82 -13.95 -23.03
CA PHE A 220 13.21 -12.64 -22.93
C PHE A 220 12.44 -12.25 -24.21
N ALA A 221 13.08 -12.44 -25.39
CA ALA A 221 12.50 -12.13 -26.69
C ALA A 221 11.16 -12.85 -26.90
N LYS A 222 11.10 -14.16 -26.57
CA LYS A 222 9.87 -14.96 -26.66
C LYS A 222 8.74 -14.42 -25.77
N ALA A 223 9.06 -14.08 -24.53
CA ALA A 223 8.07 -13.53 -23.59
C ALA A 223 7.61 -12.12 -24.03
N ASN A 224 8.54 -11.31 -24.56
CA ASN A 224 8.25 -9.98 -25.08
C ASN A 224 7.39 -10.04 -26.36
N GLU A 225 7.65 -10.99 -27.26
CA GLU A 225 6.84 -11.19 -28.46
C GLU A 225 5.39 -11.58 -28.10
N GLU A 226 5.21 -12.49 -27.15
CA GLU A 226 3.87 -12.89 -26.68
C GLU A 226 3.12 -11.70 -26.05
N MET A 227 3.79 -10.90 -25.22
CA MET A 227 3.23 -9.69 -24.65
C MET A 227 2.89 -8.67 -25.74
N THR A 228 3.80 -8.43 -26.68
CA THR A 228 3.60 -7.49 -27.80
C THR A 228 2.39 -7.89 -28.65
N ARG A 229 2.30 -9.16 -29.04
CA ARG A 229 1.17 -9.69 -29.82
C ARG A 229 -0.16 -9.51 -29.11
N ASN A 230 -0.23 -9.82 -27.81
CA ASN A 230 -1.44 -9.65 -27.02
C ASN A 230 -1.80 -8.15 -26.82
N SER A 231 -0.79 -7.30 -26.60
CA SER A 231 -0.96 -5.86 -26.47
C SER A 231 -1.46 -5.23 -27.77
N GLN A 232 -0.87 -5.63 -28.91
CA GLN A 232 -1.29 -5.18 -30.23
C GLN A 232 -2.76 -5.52 -30.50
N GLN A 233 -3.18 -6.75 -30.23
CA GLN A 233 -4.58 -7.16 -30.40
C GLN A 233 -5.54 -6.36 -29.51
N ALA A 234 -5.17 -6.09 -28.25
CA ALA A 234 -5.97 -5.26 -27.36
C ALA A 234 -6.06 -3.81 -27.85
N ASN A 235 -4.93 -3.23 -28.31
CA ASN A 235 -4.87 -1.86 -28.81
C ASN A 235 -5.61 -1.69 -30.14
N ILE A 236 -5.56 -2.67 -31.05
CA ILE A 236 -6.35 -2.66 -32.30
C ILE A 236 -7.85 -2.61 -31.97
N ALA A 237 -8.31 -3.41 -31.01
CA ALA A 237 -9.72 -3.37 -30.58
C ALA A 237 -10.09 -1.98 -29.99
N MET A 238 -9.22 -1.39 -29.19
CA MET A 238 -9.46 -0.07 -28.63
C MET A 238 -9.35 1.05 -29.66
N SER A 239 -8.50 0.91 -30.70
CA SER A 239 -8.36 1.91 -31.76
C SER A 239 -9.62 2.07 -32.61
N VAL A 240 -10.48 1.04 -32.69
CA VAL A 240 -11.79 1.11 -33.37
C VAL A 240 -12.76 2.07 -32.67
N MET A 241 -12.53 2.33 -31.37
CA MET A 241 -13.42 3.20 -30.58
C MET A 241 -13.52 4.62 -31.15
N ASN A 242 -12.39 5.28 -31.43
CA ASN A 242 -12.40 6.65 -31.92
C ASN A 242 -13.05 6.81 -33.32
N PRO A 243 -12.70 6.01 -34.33
CA PRO A 243 -13.40 6.02 -35.61
C PRO A 243 -14.90 5.69 -35.50
N GLY A 244 -15.25 4.69 -34.63
CA GLY A 244 -16.63 4.30 -34.39
C GLY A 244 -17.45 5.43 -33.75
N MET A 245 -16.86 6.12 -32.75
CA MET A 245 -17.49 7.30 -32.15
C MET A 245 -17.63 8.48 -33.11
N ASN A 246 -16.60 8.77 -33.92
CA ASN A 246 -16.67 9.80 -34.93
C ASN A 246 -17.74 9.49 -35.98
N LEU A 247 -17.85 8.22 -36.38
CA LEU A 247 -18.92 7.77 -37.28
C LEU A 247 -20.30 7.99 -36.64
N ALA A 248 -20.47 7.63 -35.37
CA ALA A 248 -21.71 7.83 -34.64
C ALA A 248 -22.10 9.34 -34.58
N MET A 249 -21.13 10.19 -34.18
CA MET A 249 -21.37 11.63 -34.02
C MET A 249 -21.63 12.33 -35.37
N ASN A 250 -20.80 12.08 -36.39
CA ASN A 250 -20.96 12.67 -37.70
C ASN A 250 -22.15 12.08 -38.43
N GLY A 251 -22.41 10.78 -38.30
CA GLY A 251 -23.58 10.10 -38.81
C GLY A 251 -24.89 10.65 -38.24
N LEU A 252 -24.90 10.89 -36.90
CA LEU A 252 -26.02 11.54 -36.23
C LEU A 252 -26.24 12.95 -36.77
N THR A 253 -25.19 13.75 -36.88
CA THR A 253 -25.24 15.10 -37.41
C THR A 253 -25.79 15.12 -38.85
N LEU A 254 -25.24 14.27 -39.72
CA LEU A 254 -25.71 14.14 -41.10
C LEU A 254 -27.17 13.69 -41.16
N GLY A 255 -27.57 12.70 -40.36
CA GLY A 255 -28.95 12.19 -40.29
C GLY A 255 -29.94 13.27 -39.82
N ILE A 256 -29.58 14.07 -38.80
CA ILE A 256 -30.42 15.18 -38.32
C ILE A 256 -30.61 16.23 -39.42
N TYR A 257 -29.53 16.62 -40.11
CA TYR A 257 -29.63 17.56 -41.24
C TYR A 257 -30.44 16.98 -42.40
N TRP A 258 -30.26 15.71 -42.78
CA TRP A 258 -31.00 15.06 -43.84
C TRP A 258 -32.50 14.98 -43.55
N ILE A 259 -32.88 14.47 -42.39
CA ILE A 259 -34.27 14.37 -41.94
C ILE A 259 -34.85 15.80 -41.81
N GLY A 260 -34.10 16.74 -41.20
CA GLY A 260 -34.53 18.12 -41.05
C GLY A 260 -34.78 18.81 -42.39
N ALA A 261 -33.87 18.64 -43.37
CA ALA A 261 -34.06 19.17 -44.71
C ALA A 261 -35.28 18.57 -45.40
N ALA A 262 -35.52 17.24 -45.24
CA ALA A 262 -36.71 16.60 -45.78
C ALA A 262 -38.02 17.13 -45.16
N LEU A 263 -38.05 17.31 -43.84
CA LEU A 263 -39.21 17.84 -43.12
C LEU A 263 -39.47 19.30 -43.49
N ILE A 264 -38.42 20.13 -43.58
CA ILE A 264 -38.53 21.53 -44.00
C ILE A 264 -39.00 21.64 -45.44
N SER A 265 -38.53 20.79 -46.37
CA SER A 265 -38.92 20.80 -47.80
C SER A 265 -40.36 20.36 -48.02
N ALA A 266 -40.90 19.51 -47.15
CA ALA A 266 -42.28 19.02 -47.18
C ALA A 266 -43.31 20.13 -46.92
N ILE A 267 -42.93 21.22 -46.25
CA ILE A 267 -43.81 22.36 -45.99
C ILE A 267 -43.82 23.30 -47.22
N ALA A 268 -44.93 23.40 -47.94
CA ALA A 268 -45.07 24.34 -49.05
C ALA A 268 -45.16 25.79 -48.53
N VAL A 269 -44.36 26.69 -49.08
CA VAL A 269 -44.37 28.15 -48.74
C VAL A 269 -45.54 28.83 -49.38
N THR A 270 -46.72 28.62 -48.85
CA THR A 270 -47.98 29.21 -49.37
C THR A 270 -48.51 30.36 -48.52
N SER A 271 -47.97 30.53 -47.30
CA SER A 271 -48.41 31.54 -46.34
C SER A 271 -47.28 31.99 -45.41
N PRO A 272 -47.40 33.21 -44.81
CA PRO A 272 -46.47 33.64 -43.76
C PRO A 272 -46.38 32.63 -42.56
N ALA A 273 -47.47 31.95 -42.23
CA ALA A 273 -47.51 30.93 -41.20
C ALA A 273 -46.62 29.69 -41.55
N ALA A 274 -46.66 29.26 -42.81
CA ALA A 274 -45.80 28.15 -43.29
C ALA A 274 -44.32 28.54 -43.29
N MET A 275 -43.98 29.81 -43.51
CA MET A 275 -42.61 30.29 -43.39
C MET A 275 -42.13 30.29 -41.95
N MET A 276 -42.97 30.70 -40.98
CA MET A 276 -42.66 30.65 -39.56
C MET A 276 -42.48 29.21 -39.07
N GLU A 277 -43.27 28.27 -39.59
CA GLU A 277 -43.14 26.84 -39.27
C GLU A 277 -41.81 26.28 -39.78
N ARG A 278 -41.35 26.62 -40.99
CA ARG A 278 -40.01 26.29 -41.51
C ARG A 278 -38.87 26.82 -40.65
N ILE A 279 -38.96 28.07 -40.23
CA ILE A 279 -37.98 28.72 -39.34
C ILE A 279 -37.96 27.98 -37.98
N GLY A 280 -39.12 27.63 -37.47
CA GLY A 280 -39.26 26.85 -36.24
C GLY A 280 -38.58 25.48 -36.33
N LEU A 281 -38.84 24.72 -37.40
CA LEU A 281 -38.21 23.41 -37.63
C LEU A 281 -36.68 23.51 -37.80
N PHE A 282 -36.19 24.52 -38.50
CA PHE A 282 -34.75 24.75 -38.64
C PHE A 282 -34.11 25.05 -37.28
N SER A 283 -34.72 25.89 -36.47
CA SER A 283 -34.28 26.21 -35.14
C SER A 283 -34.27 24.95 -34.22
N ASP A 284 -35.35 24.16 -34.29
CA ASP A 284 -35.47 22.89 -33.53
C ASP A 284 -34.41 21.88 -33.97
N MET A 285 -34.06 21.80 -35.26
CA MET A 285 -32.97 20.96 -35.78
C MET A 285 -31.62 21.31 -35.16
N VAL A 286 -31.27 22.60 -35.05
CA VAL A 286 -30.02 23.07 -34.43
C VAL A 286 -29.97 22.70 -32.97
N VAL A 287 -31.06 22.89 -32.23
CA VAL A 287 -31.16 22.58 -30.79
C VAL A 287 -31.11 21.07 -30.55
N PHE A 288 -31.84 20.32 -31.38
CA PHE A 288 -31.87 18.87 -31.27
C PHE A 288 -30.47 18.26 -31.43
N MET A 289 -29.69 18.79 -32.39
CA MET A 289 -28.29 18.37 -32.58
C MET A 289 -27.46 18.54 -31.29
N GLN A 290 -27.61 19.68 -30.60
CA GLN A 290 -26.91 19.95 -29.35
C GLN A 290 -27.31 18.96 -28.23
N TYR A 291 -28.62 18.70 -28.08
CA TYR A 291 -29.09 17.72 -27.09
C TYR A 291 -28.62 16.30 -27.39
N ALA A 292 -28.68 15.89 -28.66
CA ALA A 292 -28.24 14.57 -29.08
C ALA A 292 -26.75 14.35 -28.81
N MET A 293 -25.92 15.38 -29.04
CA MET A 293 -24.49 15.35 -28.68
C MET A 293 -24.29 15.22 -27.17
N GLN A 294 -25.07 15.94 -26.36
CA GLN A 294 -24.98 15.82 -24.87
C GLN A 294 -25.40 14.43 -24.39
N VAL A 295 -26.42 13.81 -25.00
CA VAL A 295 -26.81 12.43 -24.67
C VAL A 295 -25.67 11.46 -24.95
N ILE A 296 -25.03 11.53 -26.13
CA ILE A 296 -23.89 10.68 -26.48
C ILE A 296 -22.75 10.88 -25.46
N MET A 297 -22.44 12.14 -25.13
CA MET A 297 -21.39 12.44 -24.12
C MET A 297 -21.73 11.88 -22.73
N ALA A 298 -22.99 11.94 -22.30
CA ALA A 298 -23.45 11.32 -21.05
C ALA A 298 -23.25 9.79 -21.06
N PHE A 299 -23.56 9.13 -22.17
CA PHE A 299 -23.30 7.69 -22.34
C PHE A 299 -21.81 7.37 -22.28
N LEU A 300 -20.95 8.17 -22.90
CA LEU A 300 -19.49 8.00 -22.82
C LEU A 300 -18.98 8.11 -21.38
N MET A 301 -19.49 9.09 -20.61
CA MET A 301 -19.15 9.22 -19.19
C MET A 301 -19.55 7.96 -18.39
N LEU A 302 -20.73 7.41 -18.66
CA LEU A 302 -21.19 6.16 -18.01
C LEU A 302 -20.24 4.99 -18.31
N VAL A 303 -19.84 4.85 -19.59
CA VAL A 303 -18.89 3.78 -19.98
C VAL A 303 -17.56 3.92 -19.26
N MET A 304 -17.03 5.13 -19.16
CA MET A 304 -15.78 5.39 -18.44
C MET A 304 -15.86 4.95 -16.97
N ILE A 305 -17.01 5.16 -16.34
CA ILE A 305 -17.27 4.69 -14.96
C ILE A 305 -17.26 3.16 -14.89
N PHE A 306 -17.93 2.47 -15.84
CA PHE A 306 -17.96 1.01 -15.87
C PHE A 306 -16.57 0.38 -16.04
N VAL A 307 -15.66 1.03 -16.77
CA VAL A 307 -14.25 0.60 -16.92
C VAL A 307 -13.46 0.83 -15.63
N MET A 308 -13.74 1.92 -14.91
CA MET A 308 -13.04 2.29 -13.69
C MET A 308 -13.51 1.50 -12.47
N LEU A 309 -14.80 1.20 -12.36
CA LEU A 309 -15.44 0.61 -11.19
C LEU A 309 -14.84 -0.73 -10.74
N PRO A 310 -14.50 -1.70 -11.60
CA PRO A 310 -13.87 -2.94 -11.20
C PRO A 310 -12.52 -2.72 -10.50
N ARG A 311 -11.67 -1.83 -11.02
CA ARG A 311 -10.34 -1.53 -10.43
C ARG A 311 -10.50 -0.93 -9.04
N VAL A 312 -11.38 0.05 -8.90
CA VAL A 312 -11.69 0.71 -7.62
C VAL A 312 -12.26 -0.29 -6.62
N THR A 313 -13.10 -1.23 -7.07
CA THR A 313 -13.69 -2.27 -6.21
C THR A 313 -12.63 -3.23 -5.68
N VAL A 314 -11.67 -3.63 -6.51
CA VAL A 314 -10.53 -4.47 -6.07
C VAL A 314 -9.67 -3.72 -5.06
N SER A 315 -9.27 -2.47 -5.36
CA SER A 315 -8.49 -1.65 -4.42
C SER A 315 -9.24 -1.44 -3.10
N ALA A 316 -10.54 -1.18 -3.16
CA ALA A 316 -11.41 -1.08 -1.99
C ALA A 316 -11.44 -2.37 -1.15
N SER A 317 -11.51 -3.53 -1.80
CA SER A 317 -11.49 -4.83 -1.11
C SER A 317 -10.16 -5.06 -0.39
N ARG A 318 -9.03 -4.76 -1.06
CA ARG A 318 -7.68 -4.93 -0.50
C ARG A 318 -7.41 -3.99 0.68
N VAL A 319 -7.91 -2.77 0.63
CA VAL A 319 -7.83 -1.82 1.75
C VAL A 319 -8.70 -2.28 2.91
N ASN A 320 -9.95 -2.69 2.65
CA ASN A 320 -10.83 -3.22 3.70
C ASN A 320 -10.26 -4.47 4.37
N GLU A 321 -9.63 -5.37 3.62
CA GLU A 321 -9.00 -6.57 4.18
C GLU A 321 -7.99 -6.23 5.27
N VAL A 322 -7.17 -5.19 5.07
CA VAL A 322 -6.20 -4.73 6.08
C VAL A 322 -6.90 -4.07 7.25
N LEU A 323 -7.88 -3.19 7.00
CA LEU A 323 -8.61 -2.48 8.06
C LEU A 323 -9.45 -3.42 8.94
N ASP A 324 -10.06 -4.45 8.33
CA ASP A 324 -10.89 -5.45 9.02
C ASP A 324 -10.04 -6.50 9.77
N THR A 325 -8.74 -6.66 9.44
CA THR A 325 -7.86 -7.62 10.11
C THR A 325 -7.68 -7.20 11.57
N LYS A 326 -7.99 -8.10 12.49
CA LYS A 326 -7.75 -7.89 13.91
C LYS A 326 -6.30 -8.28 14.23
N ALA A 327 -5.59 -7.43 14.95
CA ALA A 327 -4.29 -7.80 15.50
C ALA A 327 -4.48 -8.96 16.46
N ARG A 328 -3.64 -9.99 16.33
CA ARG A 328 -3.69 -11.17 17.19
C ARG A 328 -3.10 -10.86 18.57
N ILE A 329 -2.01 -10.11 18.59
CA ILE A 329 -1.37 -9.66 19.82
C ILE A 329 -2.07 -8.38 20.26
N VAL A 330 -2.76 -8.44 21.39
CA VAL A 330 -3.43 -7.31 22.03
C VAL A 330 -2.82 -7.06 23.41
N ASP A 331 -2.89 -5.83 23.90
CA ASP A 331 -2.36 -5.46 25.20
C ASP A 331 -3.08 -6.19 26.32
N GLY A 332 -2.29 -6.66 27.29
CA GLY A 332 -2.77 -7.06 28.59
C GLY A 332 -3.05 -5.85 29.50
N LYS A 333 -3.09 -6.06 30.79
CA LYS A 333 -3.40 -5.03 31.78
C LYS A 333 -2.24 -4.65 32.67
N GLU A 334 -1.25 -5.54 32.80
CA GLU A 334 -0.12 -5.37 33.70
C GLU A 334 0.92 -4.41 33.11
N THR A 335 1.43 -3.52 33.92
CA THR A 335 2.46 -2.55 33.57
C THR A 335 3.75 -2.74 34.34
N GLN A 336 3.76 -3.62 35.34
CA GLN A 336 4.91 -3.91 36.21
C GLN A 336 5.04 -5.40 36.45
N GLY A 337 6.27 -5.86 36.72
CA GLY A 337 6.56 -7.21 37.21
C GLY A 337 6.13 -7.44 38.65
N LYS A 338 6.25 -8.66 39.13
CA LYS A 338 6.01 -8.97 40.53
C LYS A 338 7.03 -8.27 41.43
N PRO A 339 6.61 -7.80 42.63
CA PRO A 339 7.52 -7.15 43.56
C PRO A 339 8.73 -8.06 43.92
N GLY A 340 9.94 -7.49 43.82
CA GLY A 340 11.18 -8.20 44.10
C GLY A 340 11.77 -9.00 42.94
N MET A 341 11.08 -9.07 41.79
CA MET A 341 11.62 -9.65 40.56
C MET A 341 11.98 -8.53 39.58
N LYS A 342 13.18 -8.60 39.02
CA LYS A 342 13.67 -7.63 38.05
C LYS A 342 14.59 -8.33 37.06
N GLY A 343 14.23 -8.29 35.76
CA GLY A 343 15.02 -8.91 34.70
C GLY A 343 15.04 -10.44 34.74
N GLU A 344 14.05 -11.07 35.35
CA GLU A 344 13.93 -12.54 35.38
C GLU A 344 13.07 -13.01 34.18
N ILE A 345 13.53 -14.06 33.52
CA ILE A 345 12.82 -14.69 32.40
C ILE A 345 12.60 -16.17 32.75
N GLU A 346 11.37 -16.65 32.61
CA GLU A 346 11.04 -18.05 32.84
C GLU A 346 10.18 -18.60 31.69
N PHE A 347 10.61 -19.73 31.12
CA PHE A 347 9.84 -20.52 30.16
C PHE A 347 9.29 -21.75 30.88
N ARG A 348 7.97 -21.95 30.84
CA ARG A 348 7.27 -23.08 31.43
C ARG A 348 6.60 -23.91 30.36
N ASP A 349 7.20 -25.02 30.00
CA ASP A 349 6.68 -25.99 29.03
C ASP A 349 6.19 -25.36 27.73
N VAL A 350 7.02 -24.48 27.15
CA VAL A 350 6.66 -23.65 26.03
C VAL A 350 6.82 -24.40 24.71
N SER A 351 5.74 -24.43 23.91
CA SER A 351 5.80 -24.85 22.52
C SER A 351 5.31 -23.72 21.60
N PHE A 352 5.86 -23.65 20.40
CA PHE A 352 5.49 -22.64 19.42
C PHE A 352 5.51 -23.18 18.00
N ARG A 353 4.47 -22.80 17.23
CA ARG A 353 4.30 -23.10 15.82
C ARG A 353 4.02 -21.82 15.04
N TYR A 354 4.72 -21.64 13.92
CA TYR A 354 4.36 -20.58 12.98
C TYR A 354 3.03 -20.88 12.28
N PRO A 355 2.20 -19.86 11.96
CA PRO A 355 0.85 -20.06 11.42
C PRO A 355 0.76 -20.90 10.14
N ALA A 356 1.83 -20.93 9.32
CA ALA A 356 1.89 -21.67 8.06
C ALA A 356 2.68 -22.98 8.17
N ALA A 357 3.08 -23.40 9.37
CA ALA A 357 3.87 -24.61 9.58
C ALA A 357 2.98 -25.80 9.96
N ASP A 358 3.30 -26.99 9.45
CA ASP A 358 2.59 -28.24 9.76
C ASP A 358 2.94 -28.82 11.14
N GLY A 359 4.08 -28.42 11.74
CA GLY A 359 4.57 -28.90 13.02
C GLY A 359 5.08 -27.77 13.92
N ASP A 360 5.32 -28.12 15.19
CA ASP A 360 5.90 -27.19 16.16
C ASP A 360 7.37 -26.91 15.81
N THR A 361 7.75 -25.63 15.83
CA THR A 361 9.13 -25.20 15.62
C THR A 361 9.98 -25.38 16.86
N ILE A 362 9.36 -25.20 18.04
CA ILE A 362 9.93 -25.51 19.34
C ILE A 362 8.88 -26.19 20.20
N HIS A 363 9.29 -27.10 21.04
CA HIS A 363 8.40 -27.90 21.91
C HIS A 363 9.03 -28.16 23.27
N HIS A 364 8.19 -28.06 24.28
CA HIS A 364 8.53 -28.37 25.67
C HIS A 364 9.76 -27.62 26.22
N ILE A 365 9.97 -26.37 25.82
CA ILE A 365 11.07 -25.54 26.28
C ILE A 365 10.80 -25.06 27.71
N SER A 366 11.71 -25.42 28.64
CA SER A 366 11.63 -25.00 30.04
C SER A 366 13.01 -24.59 30.58
N PHE A 367 13.14 -23.31 30.94
CA PHE A 367 14.34 -22.78 31.58
C PHE A 367 14.03 -21.49 32.34
N THR A 368 14.94 -21.08 33.22
CA THR A 368 14.89 -19.80 33.93
C THR A 368 16.23 -19.10 33.74
N ALA A 369 16.18 -17.81 33.42
CA ALA A 369 17.30 -16.89 33.44
C ALA A 369 17.08 -15.91 34.59
N HIS A 370 17.95 -15.96 35.59
CA HIS A 370 17.84 -15.13 36.79
C HIS A 370 18.44 -13.73 36.53
N HIS A 371 18.10 -12.77 37.37
CA HIS A 371 18.61 -11.40 37.33
C HIS A 371 20.14 -11.36 37.20
N GLY A 372 20.64 -10.61 36.22
CA GLY A 372 22.07 -10.46 35.96
C GLY A 372 22.77 -11.66 35.33
N GLN A 373 22.05 -12.76 35.08
CA GLN A 373 22.60 -13.99 34.50
C GLN A 373 22.74 -13.87 32.98
N THR A 374 23.79 -14.44 32.43
CA THR A 374 23.97 -14.64 31.00
C THR A 374 23.56 -16.04 30.58
N VAL A 375 22.46 -16.17 29.84
CA VAL A 375 22.02 -17.46 29.29
C VAL A 375 22.28 -17.47 27.80
N ALA A 376 23.03 -18.44 27.33
CA ALA A 376 23.35 -18.64 25.93
C ALA A 376 22.49 -19.76 25.31
N ILE A 377 22.15 -19.62 24.04
CA ILE A 377 21.38 -20.60 23.26
C ILE A 377 22.20 -20.99 22.03
N ILE A 378 22.52 -22.28 21.88
CA ILE A 378 23.27 -22.81 20.76
C ILE A 378 22.55 -24.01 20.13
N GLY A 379 22.85 -24.33 18.89
CA GLY A 379 22.32 -25.45 18.12
C GLY A 379 22.45 -25.24 16.63
N ALA A 380 22.07 -26.22 15.85
CA ALA A 380 22.13 -26.17 14.38
C ALA A 380 21.28 -25.03 13.79
N THR A 381 21.56 -24.64 12.55
CA THR A 381 20.74 -23.66 11.83
C THR A 381 19.33 -24.22 11.63
N GLY A 382 18.31 -23.44 11.96
CA GLY A 382 16.91 -23.86 11.82
C GLY A 382 16.31 -24.60 13.03
N CYS A 383 17.06 -24.91 14.08
CA CYS A 383 16.55 -25.65 15.27
C CYS A 383 15.64 -24.83 16.20
N GLY A 384 15.24 -23.59 15.85
CA GLY A 384 14.26 -22.81 16.62
C GLY A 384 14.83 -21.74 17.56
N LYS A 385 16.15 -21.47 17.58
CA LYS A 385 16.79 -20.48 18.49
C LYS A 385 16.14 -19.09 18.43
N SER A 386 16.02 -18.52 17.25
CA SER A 386 15.38 -17.19 17.08
C SER A 386 13.89 -17.23 17.42
N SER A 387 13.23 -18.39 17.28
CA SER A 387 11.82 -18.53 17.70
C SER A 387 11.67 -18.41 19.21
N ILE A 388 12.59 -18.99 19.99
CA ILE A 388 12.60 -18.88 21.47
C ILE A 388 12.70 -17.41 21.89
N ILE A 389 13.72 -16.70 21.40
CA ILE A 389 13.96 -15.32 21.83
C ILE A 389 12.91 -14.33 21.32
N ASN A 390 12.22 -14.60 20.21
CA ASN A 390 11.14 -13.77 19.70
C ASN A 390 9.86 -13.82 20.58
N LEU A 391 9.72 -14.84 21.44
CA LEU A 391 8.62 -14.93 22.40
C LEU A 391 8.83 -14.00 23.61
N ILE A 392 10.08 -13.64 23.94
CA ILE A 392 10.40 -12.79 25.10
C ILE A 392 9.80 -11.38 24.95
N PRO A 393 10.05 -10.61 23.84
CA PRO A 393 9.43 -9.31 23.61
C PRO A 393 8.00 -9.43 23.04
N ARG A 394 7.43 -10.66 23.08
CA ARG A 394 6.10 -10.95 22.55
C ARG A 394 5.94 -10.47 21.09
N LEU A 395 6.90 -10.85 20.21
CA LEU A 395 6.73 -10.69 18.75
C LEU A 395 5.80 -11.75 18.17
N TYR A 396 5.65 -12.86 18.89
CA TYR A 396 4.69 -13.95 18.70
C TYR A 396 4.20 -14.41 20.07
N ASP A 397 3.00 -14.99 20.15
CA ASP A 397 2.49 -15.68 21.33
C ASP A 397 2.83 -17.16 21.25
N ALA A 398 3.19 -17.78 22.39
CA ALA A 398 3.40 -19.22 22.49
C ALA A 398 2.11 -19.98 22.13
N THR A 399 2.24 -21.13 21.46
CA THR A 399 1.12 -22.02 21.13
C THR A 399 0.61 -22.75 22.37
N SER A 400 1.54 -23.18 23.24
CA SER A 400 1.25 -23.76 24.56
C SER A 400 2.31 -23.36 25.56
N GLY A 401 2.04 -23.52 26.84
CA GLY A 401 2.90 -23.10 27.94
C GLY A 401 2.83 -21.60 28.23
N GLN A 402 3.80 -21.12 29.02
CA GLN A 402 3.87 -19.72 29.45
C GLN A 402 5.30 -19.19 29.38
N VAL A 403 5.44 -17.97 28.91
CA VAL A 403 6.67 -17.17 28.98
C VAL A 403 6.42 -16.07 30.01
N LEU A 404 7.21 -16.05 31.05
CA LEU A 404 7.08 -15.06 32.13
C LEU A 404 8.31 -14.12 32.10
N VAL A 405 8.05 -12.85 32.32
CA VAL A 405 9.05 -11.82 32.58
C VAL A 405 8.72 -11.21 33.93
N ASP A 406 9.68 -11.17 34.84
CA ASP A 406 9.49 -10.73 36.23
C ASP A 406 8.26 -11.39 36.90
N GLY A 407 8.08 -12.70 36.64
CA GLY A 407 7.03 -13.53 37.22
C GLY A 407 5.62 -13.31 36.66
N VAL A 408 5.44 -12.44 35.65
CA VAL A 408 4.17 -12.16 34.98
C VAL A 408 4.21 -12.68 33.54
N ASP A 409 3.13 -13.33 33.09
CA ASP A 409 3.03 -13.82 31.70
C ASP A 409 3.12 -12.66 30.71
N VAL A 410 3.92 -12.80 29.66
CA VAL A 410 4.10 -11.76 28.62
C VAL A 410 2.77 -11.36 27.96
N ARG A 411 1.76 -12.24 28.00
CA ARG A 411 0.41 -11.98 27.46
C ARG A 411 -0.41 -11.04 28.33
N ASP A 412 -0.09 -10.96 29.62
CA ASP A 412 -0.80 -10.12 30.58
C ASP A 412 -0.25 -8.69 30.62
N TYR A 413 0.97 -8.45 30.13
CA TYR A 413 1.57 -7.13 30.00
C TYR A 413 0.94 -6.29 28.90
N THR A 414 0.94 -4.96 29.09
CA THR A 414 0.90 -4.05 27.92
C THR A 414 2.20 -4.19 27.15
N GLN A 415 2.13 -4.16 25.80
CA GLN A 415 3.31 -4.33 24.95
C GLN A 415 4.40 -3.27 25.24
N ASP A 416 3.97 -2.05 25.55
CA ASP A 416 4.87 -0.94 25.90
C ASP A 416 5.65 -1.24 27.17
N ALA A 417 4.97 -1.66 28.24
CA ALA A 417 5.59 -1.98 29.52
C ALA A 417 6.54 -3.20 29.42
N LEU A 418 6.17 -4.23 28.66
CA LEU A 418 7.04 -5.39 28.45
C LEU A 418 8.30 -4.97 27.66
N ARG A 419 8.11 -4.29 26.53
CA ARG A 419 9.20 -3.94 25.62
C ARG A 419 10.11 -2.83 26.15
N SER A 420 9.63 -2.00 27.08
CA SER A 420 10.50 -1.02 27.76
C SER A 420 11.57 -1.69 28.63
N LYS A 421 11.32 -2.90 29.14
CA LYS A 421 12.27 -3.70 29.93
C LYS A 421 13.34 -4.39 29.09
N ILE A 422 13.14 -4.50 27.75
CA ILE A 422 13.92 -5.38 26.87
C ILE A 422 14.68 -4.56 25.83
N GLY A 423 15.99 -4.71 25.78
CA GLY A 423 16.84 -4.30 24.67
C GLY A 423 17.01 -5.47 23.69
N PHE A 424 16.46 -5.38 22.48
CA PHE A 424 16.50 -6.45 21.50
C PHE A 424 17.41 -6.12 20.33
N VAL A 425 18.39 -6.98 20.05
CA VAL A 425 19.32 -6.86 18.92
C VAL A 425 19.04 -7.98 17.91
N PRO A 426 18.43 -7.67 16.76
CA PRO A 426 18.09 -8.68 15.76
C PRO A 426 19.33 -9.19 15.02
N GLN A 427 19.25 -10.39 14.46
CA GLN A 427 20.31 -11.00 13.65
C GLN A 427 20.76 -10.11 12.51
N LYS A 428 19.82 -9.52 11.79
CA LYS A 428 20.09 -8.56 10.71
C LYS A 428 19.91 -7.14 11.23
N ALA A 429 21.01 -6.46 11.49
CA ALA A 429 20.99 -5.07 11.91
C ALA A 429 20.33 -4.16 10.87
N PHE A 430 19.37 -3.36 11.30
CA PHE A 430 18.67 -2.38 10.49
C PHE A 430 18.81 -0.98 11.09
N LEU A 431 19.25 -0.03 10.27
CA LEU A 431 19.35 1.38 10.65
C LEU A 431 18.34 2.21 9.85
N PHE A 432 17.68 3.13 10.54
CA PHE A 432 16.75 4.06 9.92
C PHE A 432 17.50 5.24 9.30
N ALA A 433 16.96 5.78 8.22
CA ALA A 433 17.48 7.01 7.66
C ALA A 433 17.38 8.16 8.69
N GLY A 434 18.48 8.90 8.86
CA GLY A 434 18.58 9.95 9.88
C GLY A 434 20.02 10.20 10.30
N THR A 435 20.27 10.32 11.59
CA THR A 435 21.63 10.49 12.17
C THR A 435 22.05 9.29 12.99
N VAL A 436 23.32 9.19 13.33
CA VAL A 436 23.82 8.18 14.29
C VAL A 436 23.12 8.32 15.63
N SER A 437 23.04 9.56 16.18
CA SER A 437 22.33 9.83 17.45
C SER A 437 20.87 9.41 17.40
N SER A 438 20.14 9.71 16.31
CA SER A 438 18.73 9.32 16.18
C SER A 438 18.53 7.81 16.08
N ASN A 439 19.53 7.07 15.61
CA ASN A 439 19.51 5.62 15.55
C ASN A 439 19.86 4.96 16.88
N VAL A 440 20.83 5.51 17.63
CA VAL A 440 21.21 4.97 18.96
C VAL A 440 20.14 5.31 19.98
N GLY A 441 19.62 6.56 20.00
CA GLY A 441 18.53 6.98 20.87
C GLY A 441 17.13 6.55 20.40
N TYR A 442 17.01 5.64 19.43
CA TYR A 442 15.72 5.22 18.88
C TYR A 442 14.83 4.54 19.92
N GLY A 443 13.62 5.06 20.08
CA GLY A 443 12.63 4.53 21.04
C GLY A 443 12.66 5.23 22.42
N GLU A 444 13.48 6.25 22.59
CA GLU A 444 13.42 7.20 23.71
C GLU A 444 13.27 8.64 23.18
N ASP A 445 12.18 9.31 23.57
CA ASP A 445 11.85 10.66 23.07
C ASP A 445 12.91 11.71 23.47
N ASN A 446 13.73 11.44 24.52
CA ASN A 446 14.75 12.35 25.02
C ASN A 446 16.02 11.60 25.51
N ALA A 447 16.56 10.70 24.69
CA ALA A 447 17.82 10.05 25.02
C ALA A 447 18.91 11.12 25.21
N SER A 448 19.54 11.16 26.40
CA SER A 448 20.60 12.12 26.67
C SER A 448 21.85 11.83 25.84
N ASP A 449 22.58 12.90 25.43
CA ASP A 449 23.85 12.73 24.73
C ASP A 449 24.84 11.87 25.52
N ALA A 450 24.81 11.94 26.86
CA ALA A 450 25.65 11.14 27.72
C ALA A 450 25.29 9.63 27.62
N ALA A 451 24.00 9.28 27.59
CA ALA A 451 23.54 7.90 27.42
C ALA A 451 23.93 7.36 26.04
N ILE A 452 23.76 8.17 24.99
CA ILE A 452 24.15 7.81 23.63
C ILE A 452 25.66 7.55 23.54
N ARG A 453 26.49 8.43 24.08
CA ARG A 453 27.96 8.27 24.11
C ARG A 453 28.37 7.02 24.90
N LYS A 454 27.79 6.80 26.07
CA LYS A 454 28.03 5.60 26.88
C LYS A 454 27.70 4.33 26.08
N ALA A 455 26.53 4.28 25.45
CA ALA A 455 26.09 3.13 24.67
C ALA A 455 27.00 2.88 23.44
N VAL A 456 27.42 3.94 22.74
CA VAL A 456 28.38 3.86 21.62
C VAL A 456 29.74 3.31 22.08
N SER A 457 30.21 3.74 23.26
CA SER A 457 31.44 3.22 23.87
C SER A 457 31.32 1.74 24.23
N ILE A 458 30.24 1.33 24.92
CA ILE A 458 29.98 -0.07 25.27
C ILE A 458 29.93 -0.94 24.01
N ALA A 459 29.26 -0.48 22.97
CA ALA A 459 29.14 -1.19 21.71
C ALA A 459 30.43 -1.19 20.87
N GLN A 460 31.55 -0.69 21.38
CA GLN A 460 32.84 -0.56 20.66
C GLN A 460 32.69 0.18 19.33
N ALA A 461 31.75 1.15 19.27
CA ALA A 461 31.46 1.92 18.05
C ALA A 461 32.12 3.31 18.03
N ALA A 462 32.74 3.74 19.14
CA ALA A 462 33.33 5.07 19.29
C ALA A 462 34.40 5.36 18.22
N GLU A 463 35.22 4.36 17.87
CA GLU A 463 36.29 4.50 16.89
C GLU A 463 35.81 5.13 15.55
N PHE A 464 34.72 4.62 15.00
CA PHE A 464 34.19 5.14 13.73
C PHE A 464 33.13 6.23 13.89
N VAL A 465 32.37 6.25 15.02
CA VAL A 465 31.35 7.28 15.27
C VAL A 465 32.00 8.61 15.63
N GLU A 466 33.12 8.62 16.36
CA GLU A 466 33.82 9.84 16.77
C GLU A 466 34.86 10.31 15.73
N SER A 467 34.96 9.59 14.59
CA SER A 467 35.83 10.03 13.50
C SER A 467 35.31 11.34 12.88
N PRO A 468 36.20 12.21 12.34
CA PRO A 468 35.81 13.45 11.67
C PRO A 468 34.84 13.24 10.49
N GLU A 469 34.86 12.06 9.89
CA GLU A 469 34.08 11.71 8.70
C GLU A 469 32.62 11.38 9.03
N VAL A 470 32.34 10.85 10.22
CA VAL A 470 30.99 10.36 10.61
C VAL A 470 30.36 11.31 11.63
N GLY A 471 30.83 11.33 12.87
CA GLY A 471 30.23 12.10 13.96
C GLY A 471 28.89 11.56 14.43
N TYR A 472 28.42 11.99 15.59
CA TYR A 472 27.10 11.65 16.13
C TYR A 472 25.92 12.21 15.30
N SER A 473 26.13 13.34 14.63
CA SER A 473 25.18 13.93 13.66
C SER A 473 25.35 13.39 12.25
N GLY A 474 26.26 12.43 12.05
CA GLY A 474 26.55 11.81 10.77
C GLY A 474 25.33 11.15 10.15
N THR A 475 25.16 11.32 8.85
CA THR A 475 24.00 10.83 8.11
C THR A 475 24.03 9.31 7.99
N VAL A 476 22.92 8.69 8.36
CA VAL A 476 22.63 7.27 8.12
C VAL A 476 21.67 7.18 6.94
N ALA A 477 22.11 6.53 5.85
CA ALA A 477 21.26 6.27 4.69
C ALA A 477 20.23 5.18 5.01
N GLN A 478 19.18 5.06 4.18
CA GLN A 478 18.12 4.06 4.36
C GLN A 478 18.70 2.64 4.44
N GLY A 479 18.35 1.91 5.52
CA GLY A 479 18.90 0.58 5.80
C GLY A 479 20.38 0.59 6.20
N GLY A 480 20.95 1.76 6.47
CA GLY A 480 22.38 1.91 6.82
C GLY A 480 23.31 1.51 5.69
N SER A 481 22.93 1.74 4.42
CA SER A 481 23.71 1.28 3.25
C SER A 481 25.11 1.89 3.15
N ASN A 482 25.36 2.98 3.85
CA ASN A 482 26.66 3.65 3.96
C ASN A 482 27.54 3.13 5.11
N PHE A 483 27.08 2.11 5.87
CA PHE A 483 27.86 1.46 6.93
C PHE A 483 28.15 -0.01 6.60
N SER A 484 29.29 -0.52 7.04
CA SER A 484 29.63 -1.94 6.93
C SER A 484 28.72 -2.79 7.82
N GLY A 485 28.67 -4.12 7.57
CA GLY A 485 27.87 -5.04 8.37
C GLY A 485 28.18 -4.98 9.87
N GLY A 486 29.47 -5.00 10.22
CA GLY A 486 29.93 -4.90 11.60
C GLY A 486 29.62 -3.54 12.26
N GLN A 487 29.72 -2.43 11.51
CA GLN A 487 29.33 -1.10 12.00
C GLN A 487 27.83 -1.02 12.29
N LYS A 488 26.98 -1.54 11.38
CA LYS A 488 25.52 -1.62 11.60
C LYS A 488 25.20 -2.42 12.86
N GLN A 489 25.88 -3.54 13.03
CA GLN A 489 25.65 -4.40 14.19
C GLN A 489 26.01 -3.71 15.49
N ARG A 490 27.18 -3.05 15.55
CA ARG A 490 27.61 -2.25 16.71
C ARG A 490 26.63 -1.11 17.03
N LEU A 491 26.13 -0.39 16.02
CA LEU A 491 25.11 0.64 16.24
C LEU A 491 23.75 0.05 16.68
N SER A 492 23.40 -1.15 16.23
CA SER A 492 22.20 -1.84 16.70
C SER A 492 22.34 -2.29 18.16
N ILE A 493 23.52 -2.72 18.57
CA ILE A 493 23.84 -3.04 19.97
C ILE A 493 23.81 -1.75 20.81
N ALA A 494 24.44 -0.67 20.34
CA ALA A 494 24.38 0.63 21.04
C ALA A 494 22.93 1.09 21.27
N ARG A 495 22.04 0.94 20.28
CA ARG A 495 20.60 1.23 20.39
C ARG A 495 19.94 0.44 21.54
N ALA A 496 20.24 -0.85 21.64
CA ALA A 496 19.65 -1.70 22.68
C ALA A 496 20.16 -1.31 24.07
N VAL A 497 21.45 -1.02 24.20
CA VAL A 497 22.12 -0.63 25.46
C VAL A 497 21.72 0.78 25.90
N ALA A 498 21.49 1.71 24.98
CA ALA A 498 21.16 3.11 25.28
C ALA A 498 19.87 3.25 26.11
N ARG A 499 18.98 2.27 26.04
CA ARG A 499 17.72 2.23 26.79
C ARG A 499 17.86 1.79 28.24
N ASP A 500 19.07 1.39 28.68
CA ASP A 500 19.34 0.85 30.02
C ASP A 500 18.32 -0.24 30.45
N PRO A 501 18.12 -1.28 29.62
CA PRO A 501 17.06 -2.26 29.83
C PRO A 501 17.41 -3.24 30.96
N GLU A 502 16.37 -3.87 31.55
CA GLU A 502 16.53 -4.95 32.52
C GLU A 502 17.02 -6.26 31.88
N ILE A 503 16.71 -6.44 30.59
CA ILE A 503 16.99 -7.65 29.80
C ILE A 503 17.59 -7.24 28.46
N LEU A 504 18.70 -7.84 28.06
CA LEU A 504 19.29 -7.72 26.74
C LEU A 504 19.16 -9.06 26.00
N VAL A 505 18.63 -9.01 24.78
CA VAL A 505 18.45 -10.18 23.91
C VAL A 505 19.23 -9.96 22.62
N PHE A 506 20.16 -10.89 22.32
CA PHE A 506 21.02 -10.85 21.14
C PHE A 506 20.73 -12.05 20.23
N ASP A 507 20.24 -11.80 19.02
CA ASP A 507 20.02 -12.83 18.01
C ASP A 507 21.22 -12.89 17.06
N ASP A 508 22.16 -13.81 17.32
CA ASP A 508 23.39 -14.03 16.52
C ASP A 508 24.15 -12.74 16.15
N SER A 509 24.11 -11.78 17.09
CA SER A 509 24.50 -10.39 16.83
C SER A 509 26.03 -10.19 16.84
N PHE A 510 26.80 -11.17 17.24
CA PHE A 510 28.25 -11.12 17.34
C PHE A 510 28.96 -11.74 16.12
N SER A 511 28.24 -12.50 15.30
CA SER A 511 28.82 -13.26 14.17
C SER A 511 29.42 -12.37 13.07
N ALA A 512 28.92 -11.13 12.93
CA ALA A 512 29.41 -10.15 11.95
C ALA A 512 30.64 -9.36 12.43
N LEU A 513 31.12 -9.59 13.66
CA LEU A 513 32.26 -8.92 14.27
C LEU A 513 33.54 -9.74 14.13
N ASP A 514 34.67 -9.06 14.04
CA ASP A 514 35.97 -9.69 14.20
C ASP A 514 36.20 -10.11 15.65
N TYR A 515 37.09 -11.07 15.85
CA TYR A 515 37.34 -11.68 17.15
C TYR A 515 37.73 -10.69 18.26
N LYS A 516 38.57 -9.69 17.91
CA LYS A 516 39.05 -8.67 18.86
C LYS A 516 37.91 -7.77 19.31
N THR A 517 37.11 -7.29 18.37
CA THR A 517 35.93 -6.44 18.64
C THR A 517 34.86 -7.21 19.42
N ASP A 518 34.60 -8.48 19.06
CA ASP A 518 33.64 -9.35 19.77
C ASP A 518 34.04 -9.53 21.25
N HIS A 519 35.32 -9.85 21.50
CA HIS A 519 35.84 -10.01 22.86
C HIS A 519 35.74 -8.74 23.70
N ALA A 520 36.21 -7.59 23.14
CA ALA A 520 36.14 -6.30 23.82
C ALA A 520 34.70 -5.86 24.12
N LEU A 521 33.80 -6.08 23.17
CA LEU A 521 32.37 -5.77 23.34
C LEU A 521 31.73 -6.61 24.46
N ARG A 522 31.97 -7.91 24.48
CA ARG A 522 31.42 -8.79 25.56
C ARG A 522 31.98 -8.44 26.91
N GLN A 523 33.26 -8.08 26.99
CA GLN A 523 33.87 -7.59 28.24
C GLN A 523 33.22 -6.29 28.68
N ALA A 524 33.03 -5.30 27.78
CA ALA A 524 32.37 -4.03 28.09
C ALA A 524 30.92 -4.23 28.55
N LEU A 525 30.17 -5.15 27.91
CA LEU A 525 28.82 -5.51 28.33
C LEU A 525 28.82 -6.07 29.76
N ARG A 526 29.69 -7.03 30.10
CA ARG A 526 29.77 -7.59 31.47
C ARG A 526 30.09 -6.54 32.53
N GLU A 527 31.05 -5.63 32.24
CA GLU A 527 31.51 -4.64 33.21
C GLU A 527 30.53 -3.49 33.40
N GLN A 528 29.87 -3.04 32.30
CA GLN A 528 29.10 -1.81 32.29
C GLN A 528 27.57 -2.00 32.24
N THR A 529 27.09 -3.25 32.08
CA THR A 529 25.67 -3.61 32.20
C THR A 529 25.47 -4.64 33.32
N SER A 530 26.24 -4.52 34.43
CA SER A 530 26.11 -5.39 35.59
C SER A 530 24.68 -5.28 36.16
N GLY A 531 24.03 -6.45 36.36
CA GLY A 531 22.62 -6.53 36.79
C GLY A 531 21.60 -6.59 35.64
N THR A 532 22.03 -6.51 34.37
CA THR A 532 21.18 -6.80 33.23
C THR A 532 21.25 -8.27 32.86
N THR A 533 20.11 -8.91 32.68
CA THR A 533 20.03 -10.31 32.25
C THR A 533 20.27 -10.37 30.73
N ASN A 534 21.20 -11.24 30.32
CA ASN A 534 21.59 -11.36 28.91
C ASN A 534 21.13 -12.70 28.32
N ILE A 535 20.37 -12.67 27.23
CA ILE A 535 20.04 -13.86 26.43
C ILE A 535 20.80 -13.76 25.11
N ILE A 536 21.70 -14.68 24.86
CA ILE A 536 22.61 -14.65 23.71
C ILE A 536 22.35 -15.87 22.83
N VAL A 537 21.80 -15.69 21.65
CA VAL A 537 21.84 -16.71 20.61
C VAL A 537 23.15 -16.58 19.85
N ALA A 538 23.90 -17.65 19.77
CA ALA A 538 25.17 -17.67 19.02
C ALA A 538 25.35 -18.99 18.27
N GLN A 539 26.19 -18.92 17.24
CA GLN A 539 26.64 -20.07 16.46
C GLN A 539 28.09 -20.45 16.80
N ARG A 540 28.83 -19.55 17.48
CA ARG A 540 30.24 -19.76 17.84
C ARG A 540 30.37 -20.09 19.32
N ILE A 541 31.08 -21.18 19.62
CA ILE A 541 31.40 -21.61 21.00
C ILE A 541 32.16 -20.49 21.72
N GLY A 542 33.16 -19.86 21.07
CA GLY A 542 33.93 -18.78 21.69
C GLY A 542 33.10 -17.59 22.18
N THR A 543 31.90 -17.37 21.65
CA THR A 543 31.01 -16.32 22.10
C THR A 543 30.26 -16.64 23.38
N ILE A 544 30.00 -17.94 23.63
CA ILE A 544 29.13 -18.42 24.73
C ILE A 544 29.84 -19.18 25.82
N ARG A 545 31.14 -19.48 25.66
CA ARG A 545 31.93 -20.29 26.58
C ARG A 545 31.82 -19.81 28.03
N ASP A 546 31.80 -18.52 28.23
CA ASP A 546 31.75 -17.88 29.54
C ASP A 546 30.33 -17.57 30.03
N ALA A 547 29.29 -18.10 29.41
CA ALA A 547 27.90 -17.91 29.86
C ALA A 547 27.64 -18.72 31.12
N ASP A 548 26.80 -18.18 32.03
CA ASP A 548 26.43 -18.85 33.29
C ASP A 548 25.59 -20.10 33.04
N CYS A 549 24.83 -20.11 31.93
CA CYS A 549 24.05 -21.26 31.50
C CYS A 549 23.99 -21.30 29.98
N ILE A 550 24.24 -22.46 29.42
CA ILE A 550 24.13 -22.70 27.96
C ILE A 550 22.98 -23.70 27.75
N LEU A 551 22.07 -23.36 26.86
CA LEU A 551 20.99 -24.22 26.38
C LEU A 551 21.36 -24.75 25.00
N VAL A 552 21.45 -26.06 24.86
CA VAL A 552 21.72 -26.73 23.57
C VAL A 552 20.38 -27.15 22.97
N ILE A 553 20.08 -26.63 21.80
CA ILE A 553 18.80 -26.89 21.10
C ILE A 553 19.05 -27.79 19.90
N GLU A 554 18.31 -28.89 19.84
CA GLU A 554 18.24 -29.80 18.70
C GLU A 554 16.78 -30.12 18.41
N ASP A 555 16.40 -30.07 17.14
CA ASP A 555 15.04 -30.34 16.65
C ASP A 555 13.91 -29.67 17.45
N GLY A 556 14.13 -28.45 17.92
CA GLY A 556 13.13 -27.69 18.67
C GLY A 556 13.04 -27.99 20.16
N ALA A 557 13.88 -28.88 20.72
CA ALA A 557 13.93 -29.21 22.14
C ALA A 557 15.27 -28.87 22.80
N ILE A 558 15.28 -28.69 24.11
CA ILE A 558 16.52 -28.60 24.91
C ILE A 558 17.09 -29.99 25.11
N VAL A 559 18.26 -30.27 24.53
CA VAL A 559 18.98 -31.55 24.68
C VAL A 559 20.14 -31.48 25.68
N GLY A 560 20.54 -30.26 26.08
CA GLY A 560 21.58 -30.03 27.08
C GLY A 560 21.40 -28.68 27.76
N LYS A 561 21.67 -28.62 29.07
CA LYS A 561 21.62 -27.40 29.89
C LYS A 561 22.73 -27.45 30.94
N GLY A 562 23.54 -26.41 31.00
CA GLY A 562 24.63 -26.28 31.98
C GLY A 562 25.69 -25.30 31.55
N THR A 563 26.81 -25.27 32.26
CA THR A 563 28.01 -24.50 31.88
C THR A 563 28.77 -25.18 30.74
N HIS A 564 29.68 -24.44 30.10
CA HIS A 564 30.56 -25.01 29.09
C HIS A 564 31.23 -26.32 29.52
N ARG A 565 31.77 -26.34 30.72
CA ARG A 565 32.47 -27.51 31.28
C ARG A 565 31.53 -28.71 31.48
N GLU A 566 30.38 -28.51 32.07
CA GLU A 566 29.37 -29.55 32.27
C GLU A 566 28.87 -30.15 30.97
N LEU A 567 28.64 -29.28 29.95
CA LEU A 567 28.18 -29.75 28.65
C LEU A 567 29.25 -30.45 27.83
N MET A 568 30.52 -30.08 28.01
CA MET A 568 31.65 -30.82 27.43
C MET A 568 31.78 -32.23 28.00
N GLU A 569 31.28 -32.48 29.22
CA GLU A 569 31.28 -33.81 29.84
C GLU A 569 30.02 -34.62 29.55
N SER A 570 28.86 -33.94 29.45
CA SER A 570 27.54 -34.62 29.50
C SER A 570 26.74 -34.55 28.17
N CYS A 571 26.99 -33.57 27.28
CA CYS A 571 26.17 -33.36 26.10
C CYS A 571 26.92 -33.62 24.79
N LYS A 572 26.58 -34.75 24.13
CA LYS A 572 27.23 -35.18 22.89
C LYS A 572 27.06 -34.15 21.77
N VAL A 573 25.86 -33.58 21.61
CA VAL A 573 25.57 -32.56 20.60
C VAL A 573 26.44 -31.31 20.80
N TYR A 574 26.61 -30.88 22.06
CA TYR A 574 27.49 -29.76 22.40
C TYR A 574 28.96 -30.06 22.06
N GLN A 575 29.43 -31.26 22.40
CA GLN A 575 30.79 -31.72 22.07
C GLN A 575 31.02 -31.69 20.54
N GLU A 576 30.08 -32.20 19.76
CA GLU A 576 30.17 -32.21 18.28
C GLU A 576 30.29 -30.79 17.71
N ILE A 577 29.48 -29.85 18.22
CA ILE A 577 29.55 -28.43 17.83
C ILE A 577 30.92 -27.85 18.26
N ALA A 578 31.36 -28.10 19.45
CA ALA A 578 32.62 -27.57 19.99
C ALA A 578 33.84 -28.09 19.22
N TYR A 579 33.93 -29.38 18.97
CA TYR A 579 35.04 -29.99 18.22
C TYR A 579 35.05 -29.61 16.73
N SER A 580 33.93 -29.20 16.19
CA SER A 580 33.86 -28.68 14.80
C SER A 580 34.45 -27.28 14.67
N GLN A 581 34.56 -26.51 15.74
CA GLN A 581 34.94 -25.10 15.74
C GLN A 581 36.30 -24.81 16.39
N LEU A 582 36.70 -25.58 17.38
CA LEU A 582 37.90 -25.35 18.20
C LEU A 582 38.79 -26.59 18.21
N SER A 583 40.08 -26.39 18.27
CA SER A 583 41.05 -27.47 18.49
C SER A 583 40.93 -28.02 19.91
N LYS A 584 41.41 -29.26 20.13
CA LYS A 584 41.40 -29.86 21.46
C LYS A 584 42.22 -29.07 22.49
N GLU A 585 43.23 -28.35 22.05
CA GLU A 585 44.11 -27.53 22.89
C GLU A 585 43.40 -26.24 23.33
N GLU A 586 42.59 -25.62 22.45
CA GLU A 586 41.78 -24.43 22.74
C GLU A 586 40.57 -24.73 23.62
N LEU A 587 40.07 -25.97 23.59
CA LEU A 587 38.97 -26.41 24.47
C LEU A 587 39.45 -26.77 25.89
N ALA A 588 40.74 -27.05 26.06
CA ALA A 588 41.36 -27.39 27.35
C ALA A 588 41.88 -26.18 28.14
N SER A 589 42.02 -25.03 27.48
CA SER A 589 42.43 -23.74 28.06
C SER A 589 41.21 -22.90 28.46
#